data_982377826cdc0a70bcfae46f20a5ce95
#
_entry.id   982377826cdc0a70bcfae46f20a5ce95
#
_cell.length_a   1.000
_cell.length_b   1.000
_cell.length_c   1.000
_cell.angle_alpha   90.00
_cell.angle_beta   90.00
_cell.angle_gamma   90.00
#
_symmetry.space_group_name_H-M   'P 1'
#
loop_
_entity.id
_entity.type
_entity.pdbx_description
1 polymer ?
#
loop_
_entity_poly.entity_id
_entity_poly.type
_entity_poly.pdbx_seq_one_letter_code
_entity_poly.pdbx_strand_id
1 'polypeptide(L)'
;FSIDFANPHISQVKVLENDTLGGMITYEVAPWVEYEIRDSNFVAKGEGWEHVPAWGIAFEGDTKRLVYTTSDISVGSKQVAEIAPRKICAPWKNKKLIPGTVVVFRGYGRPTPGIFMYHDTNTTLENIQVHYAEGMGLLAQMSENITLDKFSVCLRGEDDPRYFTTQADATHFSGCKGLIRSVGGLYEGMMDDAINVHGTYLKVQKRIDDKTLVGEYMHGQSY
;
A
#
# COMPACT_ATOMS: atom_id res chain seq x y z
N PHE A 1 15.42 -12.98 -9.02
CA PHE A 1 14.02 -13.31 -9.25
C PHE A 1 13.16 -12.09 -8.95
N SER A 2 12.14 -11.79 -9.78
CA SER A 2 11.24 -10.66 -9.55
C SER A 2 9.78 -11.07 -9.56
N ILE A 3 8.98 -10.38 -8.74
CA ILE A 3 7.53 -10.51 -8.63
C ILE A 3 6.91 -9.18 -8.96
N ASP A 4 5.94 -9.17 -9.88
CA ASP A 4 5.24 -7.96 -10.28
C ASP A 4 3.85 -8.32 -10.80
N PHE A 5 2.83 -8.07 -10.02
CA PHE A 5 1.45 -8.38 -10.40
C PHE A 5 1.00 -7.45 -11.52
N ALA A 6 0.49 -8.01 -12.61
CA ALA A 6 0.23 -7.29 -13.85
C ALA A 6 -0.99 -6.34 -13.80
N ASN A 7 -1.93 -6.54 -12.88
CA ASN A 7 -3.21 -5.83 -12.82
C ASN A 7 -3.39 -5.12 -11.47
N PRO A 8 -2.62 -4.05 -11.20
CA PRO A 8 -2.67 -3.38 -9.91
C PRO A 8 -4.02 -2.72 -9.66
N HIS A 9 -4.66 -3.02 -8.53
CA HIS A 9 -5.90 -2.38 -8.06
C HIS A 9 -5.63 -0.97 -7.50
N ILE A 10 -4.88 -0.18 -8.24
CA ILE A 10 -4.38 1.12 -7.85
C ILE A 10 -4.53 2.09 -9.00
N SER A 11 -4.86 3.33 -8.70
CA SER A 11 -4.82 4.44 -9.64
C SER A 11 -3.78 5.45 -9.19
N GLN A 12 -3.19 6.17 -10.13
CA GLN A 12 -2.20 7.20 -9.86
C GLN A 12 -2.57 8.48 -10.58
N VAL A 13 -2.51 9.59 -9.87
CA VAL A 13 -2.84 10.91 -10.39
C VAL A 13 -1.77 11.92 -10.00
N LYS A 14 -1.59 12.95 -10.82
CA LYS A 14 -0.70 14.09 -10.56
C LYS A 14 -1.52 15.35 -10.34
N VAL A 15 -1.31 16.02 -9.23
CA VAL A 15 -1.95 17.31 -8.93
C VAL A 15 -1.43 18.37 -9.88
N LEU A 16 -2.32 19.03 -10.59
CA LEU A 16 -2.03 20.16 -11.48
C LEU A 16 -2.26 21.50 -10.77
N GLU A 17 -3.39 21.61 -10.07
CA GLU A 17 -3.81 22.82 -9.37
C GLU A 17 -4.48 22.47 -8.05
N ASN A 18 -4.34 23.34 -7.05
CA ASN A 18 -5.02 23.22 -5.76
C ASN A 18 -5.56 24.58 -5.32
N ASP A 19 -6.84 24.79 -5.54
CA ASP A 19 -7.57 25.94 -4.96
C ASP A 19 -7.92 25.63 -3.50
N THR A 20 -7.04 26.02 -2.61
CA THR A 20 -7.22 25.78 -1.16
C THR A 20 -8.36 26.60 -0.54
N LEU A 21 -8.80 27.68 -1.19
CA LEU A 21 -9.93 28.53 -0.73
C LEU A 21 -11.26 27.91 -1.19
N GLY A 22 -11.38 27.60 -2.48
CA GLY A 22 -12.55 26.94 -3.04
C GLY A 22 -12.65 25.46 -2.66
N GLY A 23 -11.55 24.87 -2.23
CA GLY A 23 -11.50 23.44 -1.86
C GLY A 23 -11.60 22.49 -3.04
N MET A 24 -11.06 22.90 -4.18
CA MET A 24 -11.03 22.16 -5.42
C MET A 24 -9.60 21.78 -5.81
N ILE A 25 -9.40 20.58 -6.27
CA ILE A 25 -8.12 20.12 -6.84
C ILE A 25 -8.37 19.66 -8.28
N THR A 26 -7.52 20.13 -9.19
CA THR A 26 -7.42 19.59 -10.54
C THR A 26 -6.24 18.63 -10.60
N TYR A 27 -6.46 17.42 -11.09
CA TYR A 27 -5.41 16.42 -11.23
C TYR A 27 -5.47 15.75 -12.60
N GLU A 28 -4.33 15.21 -13.03
CA GLU A 28 -4.18 14.43 -14.25
C GLU A 28 -4.00 12.96 -13.92
N VAL A 29 -4.79 12.11 -14.56
CA VAL A 29 -4.75 10.66 -14.39
C VAL A 29 -3.58 10.07 -15.18
N ALA A 30 -2.76 9.23 -14.55
CA ALA A 30 -1.61 8.60 -15.20
C ALA A 30 -2.01 7.82 -16.47
N PRO A 31 -1.21 7.86 -17.54
CA PRO A 31 -1.60 7.30 -18.86
C PRO A 31 -2.00 5.82 -18.84
N TRP A 32 -1.42 5.04 -17.94
CA TRP A 32 -1.66 3.60 -17.81
C TRP A 32 -2.89 3.25 -16.95
N VAL A 33 -3.52 4.23 -16.27
CA VAL A 33 -4.72 4.00 -15.45
C VAL A 33 -5.95 3.96 -16.34
N GLU A 34 -6.74 2.90 -16.21
CA GLU A 34 -8.07 2.82 -16.79
C GLU A 34 -9.11 3.35 -15.82
N TYR A 35 -10.01 4.21 -16.29
CA TYR A 35 -11.08 4.79 -15.49
C TYR A 35 -12.25 5.24 -16.34
N GLU A 36 -13.35 5.53 -15.69
CA GLU A 36 -14.47 6.28 -16.26
C GLU A 36 -15.07 7.23 -15.21
N ILE A 37 -15.80 8.24 -15.66
CA ILE A 37 -16.65 9.05 -14.80
C ILE A 37 -18.07 8.53 -14.90
N ARG A 38 -18.58 7.97 -13.78
CA ARG A 38 -19.92 7.42 -13.67
C ARG A 38 -20.64 8.05 -12.49
N ASP A 39 -21.81 8.67 -12.72
CA ASP A 39 -22.59 9.38 -11.70
C ASP A 39 -21.76 10.39 -10.91
N SER A 40 -20.92 11.15 -11.60
CA SER A 40 -19.95 12.09 -11.01
C SER A 40 -18.94 11.43 -10.06
N ASN A 41 -18.69 10.13 -10.16
CA ASN A 41 -17.62 9.45 -9.44
C ASN A 41 -16.50 9.05 -10.38
N PHE A 42 -15.26 9.16 -9.92
CA PHE A 42 -14.09 8.57 -10.56
C PHE A 42 -14.12 7.07 -10.26
N VAL A 43 -14.39 6.25 -11.26
CA VAL A 43 -14.40 4.80 -11.16
C VAL A 43 -13.11 4.26 -11.78
N ALA A 44 -12.21 3.78 -10.95
CA ALA A 44 -11.01 3.09 -11.40
C ALA A 44 -11.36 1.68 -11.87
N LYS A 45 -10.73 1.22 -12.94
CA LYS A 45 -11.03 -0.06 -13.60
C LYS A 45 -9.77 -0.84 -13.91
N GLY A 46 -9.91 -2.14 -13.99
CA GLY A 46 -8.91 -3.08 -14.46
C GLY A 46 -9.55 -4.40 -14.86
N GLU A 47 -8.74 -5.39 -15.19
CA GLU A 47 -9.26 -6.70 -15.58
C GLU A 47 -9.96 -7.39 -14.41
N GLY A 48 -11.28 -7.54 -14.52
CA GLY A 48 -12.11 -8.22 -13.52
C GLY A 48 -12.43 -7.40 -12.27
N TRP A 49 -12.13 -6.10 -12.24
CA TRP A 49 -12.45 -5.25 -11.11
C TRP A 49 -12.78 -3.81 -11.50
N GLU A 50 -13.59 -3.16 -10.69
CA GLU A 50 -13.81 -1.72 -10.68
C GLU A 50 -14.15 -1.25 -9.25
N HIS A 51 -13.78 -0.01 -8.93
CA HIS A 51 -14.14 0.59 -7.64
C HIS A 51 -14.01 2.13 -7.68
N VAL A 52 -14.69 2.79 -6.74
CA VAL A 52 -14.47 4.22 -6.45
C VAL A 52 -13.45 4.34 -5.33
N PRO A 53 -12.24 4.83 -5.57
CA PRO A 53 -11.22 4.94 -4.54
C PRO A 53 -11.65 5.86 -3.39
N ALA A 54 -11.36 5.50 -2.15
CA ALA A 54 -11.67 6.31 -0.99
C ALA A 54 -10.43 6.87 -0.28
N TRP A 55 -9.32 6.17 -0.39
CA TRP A 55 -8.08 6.45 0.33
C TRP A 55 -6.87 6.45 -0.60
N GLY A 56 -5.83 7.16 -0.20
CA GLY A 56 -4.60 7.21 -0.95
C GLY A 56 -3.41 7.70 -0.14
N ILE A 57 -2.27 7.75 -0.80
CA ILE A 57 -1.00 8.23 -0.26
C ILE A 57 -0.40 9.19 -1.27
N ALA A 58 0.23 10.28 -0.78
CA ALA A 58 0.86 11.28 -1.63
C ALA A 58 2.38 11.15 -1.62
N PHE A 59 2.96 11.34 -2.80
CA PHE A 59 4.41 11.32 -3.04
C PHE A 59 4.88 12.64 -3.66
N GLU A 60 6.09 13.06 -3.34
CA GLU A 60 6.76 14.16 -4.02
C GLU A 60 7.03 13.78 -5.48
N GLY A 61 6.66 14.66 -6.41
CA GLY A 61 6.69 14.33 -7.84
C GLY A 61 8.07 14.13 -8.44
N ASP A 62 9.11 14.69 -7.83
CA ASP A 62 10.50 14.64 -8.28
C ASP A 62 11.33 13.58 -7.56
N THR A 63 11.09 13.35 -6.28
CA THR A 63 11.89 12.44 -5.45
C THR A 63 11.27 11.07 -5.25
N LYS A 64 9.97 10.92 -5.56
CA LYS A 64 9.13 9.74 -5.23
C LYS A 64 9.08 9.41 -3.73
N ARG A 65 9.42 10.37 -2.87
CA ARG A 65 9.34 10.22 -1.42
C ARG A 65 7.92 10.48 -0.93
N LEU A 66 7.53 9.81 0.14
CA LEU A 66 6.26 10.03 0.80
C LEU A 66 6.16 11.48 1.29
N VAL A 67 5.08 12.17 0.95
CA VAL A 67 4.76 13.47 1.56
C VAL A 67 4.35 13.24 3.01
N TYR A 68 5.08 13.85 3.94
CA TYR A 68 4.90 13.64 5.37
C TYR A 68 3.44 13.84 5.83
N THR A 69 2.93 12.92 6.61
CA THR A 69 1.54 12.87 7.13
C THR A 69 0.46 12.81 6.06
N THR A 70 0.69 12.08 4.96
CA THR A 70 -0.30 11.82 3.91
C THR A 70 -0.63 10.35 3.72
N SER A 71 -0.18 9.47 4.61
CA SER A 71 -0.67 8.09 4.65
C SER A 71 -2.18 8.09 4.94
N ASP A 72 -2.93 7.29 4.18
CA ASP A 72 -4.39 7.13 4.34
C ASP A 72 -5.19 8.44 4.29
N ILE A 73 -4.84 9.34 3.37
CA ILE A 73 -5.67 10.52 3.11
C ILE A 73 -6.91 10.15 2.29
N SER A 74 -8.03 10.83 2.55
CA SER A 74 -9.18 10.77 1.65
C SER A 74 -8.84 11.35 0.29
N VAL A 75 -9.39 10.78 -0.79
CA VAL A 75 -9.12 11.21 -2.16
C VAL A 75 -10.33 11.84 -2.83
N GLY A 76 -10.08 12.75 -3.78
CA GLY A 76 -11.09 13.43 -4.57
C GLY A 76 -11.63 12.56 -5.71
N SER A 77 -12.40 11.53 -5.36
CA SER A 77 -12.99 10.58 -6.31
C SER A 77 -14.49 10.73 -6.49
N LYS A 78 -15.13 11.60 -5.73
CA LYS A 78 -16.59 11.85 -5.78
C LYS A 78 -16.89 13.27 -6.19
N GLN A 79 -18.07 13.49 -6.81
CA GLN A 79 -18.51 14.77 -7.35
C GLN A 79 -17.48 15.38 -8.32
N VAL A 80 -16.83 14.53 -9.09
CA VAL A 80 -15.79 14.92 -10.02
C VAL A 80 -16.36 15.33 -11.37
N ALA A 81 -15.60 16.14 -12.11
CA ALA A 81 -15.84 16.48 -13.50
C ALA A 81 -14.56 16.32 -14.31
N GLU A 82 -14.63 15.61 -15.43
CA GLU A 82 -13.55 15.60 -16.40
C GLU A 82 -13.63 16.88 -17.24
N ILE A 83 -12.66 17.77 -17.09
CA ILE A 83 -12.62 19.08 -17.73
C ILE A 83 -11.82 19.10 -19.04
N ALA A 84 -10.98 18.10 -19.25
CA ALA A 84 -10.26 17.79 -20.47
C ALA A 84 -9.84 16.32 -20.42
N PRO A 85 -9.43 15.68 -21.52
CA PRO A 85 -8.98 14.29 -21.50
C PRO A 85 -7.98 14.02 -20.38
N ARG A 86 -8.31 13.10 -19.47
CA ARG A 86 -7.55 12.71 -18.28
C ARG A 86 -7.35 13.80 -17.21
N LYS A 87 -7.96 14.98 -17.36
CA LYS A 87 -7.90 16.08 -16.36
C LYS A 87 -9.20 16.17 -15.61
N ILE A 88 -9.14 15.88 -14.35
CA ILE A 88 -10.29 15.78 -13.44
C ILE A 88 -10.23 16.93 -12.44
N CYS A 89 -11.36 17.62 -12.27
CA CYS A 89 -11.58 18.58 -11.19
C CYS A 89 -12.47 17.94 -10.12
N ALA A 90 -12.07 18.00 -8.86
CA ALA A 90 -12.74 17.36 -7.74
C ALA A 90 -12.84 18.24 -6.51
N PRO A 91 -13.93 18.20 -5.73
CA PRO A 91 -13.99 18.72 -4.38
C PRO A 91 -13.01 17.92 -3.49
N TRP A 92 -11.88 18.55 -3.16
CA TRP A 92 -10.84 17.87 -2.39
C TRP A 92 -10.02 18.88 -1.59
N LYS A 93 -10.18 18.86 -0.27
CA LYS A 93 -9.52 19.78 0.65
C LYS A 93 -8.30 19.14 1.30
N ASN A 94 -7.13 19.37 0.72
CA ASN A 94 -5.88 18.98 1.34
C ASN A 94 -4.76 19.97 0.96
N LYS A 95 -4.33 20.80 1.89
CA LYS A 95 -3.32 21.84 1.66
C LYS A 95 -1.92 21.31 1.35
N LYS A 96 -1.65 20.03 1.62
CA LYS A 96 -0.35 19.39 1.36
C LYS A 96 -0.18 18.93 -0.09
N LEU A 97 -1.28 18.82 -0.82
CA LEU A 97 -1.28 18.40 -2.21
C LEU A 97 -0.97 19.57 -3.13
N ILE A 98 0.27 20.01 -3.15
CA ILE A 98 0.72 21.11 -4.03
C ILE A 98 0.83 20.64 -5.49
N PRO A 99 0.79 21.54 -6.49
CA PRO A 99 1.04 21.17 -7.88
C PRO A 99 2.35 20.39 -8.05
N GLY A 100 2.29 19.30 -8.82
CA GLY A 100 3.39 18.34 -8.97
C GLY A 100 3.34 17.13 -8.04
N THR A 101 2.62 17.19 -6.92
CA THR A 101 2.41 16.03 -6.04
C THR A 101 1.74 14.89 -6.81
N VAL A 102 2.23 13.68 -6.65
CA VAL A 102 1.59 12.47 -7.17
C VAL A 102 0.82 11.77 -6.06
N VAL A 103 -0.45 11.48 -6.29
CA VAL A 103 -1.27 10.76 -5.33
C VAL A 103 -1.63 9.39 -5.89
N VAL A 104 -1.35 8.38 -5.12
CA VAL A 104 -1.69 7.00 -5.42
C VAL A 104 -2.99 6.66 -4.69
N PHE A 105 -4.03 6.35 -5.45
CA PHE A 105 -5.33 5.96 -4.92
C PHE A 105 -5.32 4.46 -4.68
N ARG A 106 -5.59 4.06 -3.46
CA ARG A 106 -5.68 2.64 -3.07
C ARG A 106 -6.94 2.01 -3.62
N GLY A 107 -6.80 0.77 -4.05
CA GLY A 107 -7.90 -0.10 -4.43
C GLY A 107 -8.60 -0.74 -3.24
N TYR A 108 -8.84 -2.03 -3.34
CA TYR A 108 -9.48 -2.84 -2.29
C TYR A 108 -8.55 -3.05 -1.09
N GLY A 109 -8.97 -3.97 -0.22
CA GLY A 109 -8.14 -4.47 0.87
C GLY A 109 -6.82 -5.11 0.39
N ARG A 110 -6.21 -5.90 1.22
CA ARG A 110 -4.87 -6.49 1.01
C ARG A 110 -4.99 -7.99 0.69
N PRO A 111 -5.56 -8.37 -0.47
CA PRO A 111 -6.00 -9.75 -0.70
C PRO A 111 -4.86 -10.75 -0.83
N THR A 112 -3.73 -10.33 -1.44
CA THR A 112 -2.69 -11.27 -1.85
C THR A 112 -1.30 -10.69 -1.64
N PRO A 113 -0.45 -11.30 -0.76
CA PRO A 113 0.95 -10.94 -0.66
C PRO A 113 1.74 -11.44 -1.87
N GLY A 114 2.89 -10.82 -2.14
CA GLY A 114 3.82 -11.28 -3.16
C GLY A 114 4.43 -12.64 -2.83
N ILE A 115 4.81 -12.82 -1.56
CA ILE A 115 5.28 -14.09 -1.00
C ILE A 115 4.53 -14.33 0.31
N PHE A 116 4.08 -15.56 0.51
CA PHE A 116 3.49 -16.01 1.76
C PHE A 116 4.30 -17.15 2.36
N MET A 117 4.72 -17.00 3.61
CA MET A 117 5.41 -18.02 4.40
C MET A 117 4.54 -18.38 5.60
N TYR A 118 4.39 -19.67 5.88
CA TYR A 118 3.58 -20.14 6.99
C TYR A 118 4.18 -21.39 7.63
N HIS A 119 4.56 -21.29 8.91
CA HIS A 119 5.25 -22.35 9.66
C HIS A 119 6.59 -22.79 9.05
N ASP A 120 7.25 -21.92 8.29
CA ASP A 120 8.58 -22.20 7.76
C ASP A 120 9.66 -22.06 8.83
N THR A 121 10.75 -22.80 8.67
CA THR A 121 11.90 -22.78 9.60
C THR A 121 13.21 -22.70 8.83
N ASN A 122 14.12 -21.82 9.29
CA ASN A 122 15.47 -21.63 8.72
C ASN A 122 15.45 -21.29 7.23
N THR A 123 14.56 -20.39 6.81
CA THR A 123 14.37 -20.03 5.41
C THR A 123 15.18 -18.79 5.04
N THR A 124 15.88 -18.85 3.92
CA THR A 124 16.58 -17.72 3.31
C THR A 124 15.93 -17.36 1.97
N LEU A 125 15.52 -16.12 1.84
CA LEU A 125 15.09 -15.50 0.58
C LEU A 125 16.23 -14.63 0.06
N GLU A 126 16.84 -15.04 -1.05
CA GLU A 126 18.04 -14.39 -1.58
C GLU A 126 17.82 -13.84 -2.99
N ASN A 127 18.28 -12.61 -3.23
CA ASN A 127 18.21 -11.93 -4.53
C ASN A 127 16.79 -11.91 -5.13
N ILE A 128 15.80 -11.50 -4.33
CA ILE A 128 14.39 -11.38 -4.75
C ILE A 128 14.00 -9.90 -4.76
N GLN A 129 13.29 -9.49 -5.81
CA GLN A 129 12.70 -8.15 -5.93
C GLN A 129 11.18 -8.29 -6.09
N VAL A 130 10.43 -7.53 -5.29
CA VAL A 130 8.98 -7.39 -5.43
C VAL A 130 8.72 -5.97 -5.92
N HIS A 131 8.18 -5.83 -7.12
CA HIS A 131 7.85 -4.54 -7.72
C HIS A 131 6.41 -4.13 -7.46
N TYR A 132 5.51 -5.11 -7.38
CA TYR A 132 4.13 -4.89 -6.96
C TYR A 132 3.51 -6.17 -6.38
N ALA A 133 2.74 -5.99 -5.31
CA ALA A 133 1.81 -6.97 -4.77
C ALA A 133 0.56 -6.27 -4.21
N GLU A 134 -0.58 -6.96 -4.23
CA GLU A 134 -1.86 -6.41 -3.77
C GLU A 134 -2.02 -6.39 -2.24
N GLY A 135 -1.08 -6.97 -1.53
CA GLY A 135 -0.96 -6.93 -0.08
C GLY A 135 0.45 -6.54 0.32
N MET A 136 1.04 -7.30 1.23
CA MET A 136 2.44 -7.21 1.62
C MET A 136 3.35 -7.75 0.51
N GLY A 137 4.57 -7.25 0.41
CA GLY A 137 5.57 -7.86 -0.45
C GLY A 137 5.97 -9.25 0.03
N LEU A 138 6.21 -9.38 1.32
CA LEU A 138 6.36 -10.64 2.05
C LEU A 138 5.45 -10.65 3.28
N LEU A 139 4.64 -11.67 3.43
CA LEU A 139 3.93 -11.99 4.66
C LEU A 139 4.45 -13.30 5.21
N ALA A 140 5.06 -13.28 6.39
CA ALA A 140 5.49 -14.46 7.12
C ALA A 140 4.66 -14.61 8.41
N GLN A 141 4.07 -15.77 8.61
CA GLN A 141 3.28 -16.06 9.80
C GLN A 141 3.81 -17.32 10.51
N MET A 142 3.90 -17.26 11.84
CA MET A 142 4.26 -18.39 12.71
C MET A 142 5.56 -19.10 12.29
N SER A 143 6.45 -18.42 11.60
CA SER A 143 7.70 -18.95 11.05
C SER A 143 8.89 -18.67 11.96
N GLU A 144 10.01 -19.33 11.75
CA GLU A 144 11.20 -19.24 12.63
C GLU A 144 12.49 -19.11 11.84
N ASN A 145 13.38 -18.20 12.25
CA ASN A 145 14.71 -17.99 11.67
C ASN A 145 14.64 -17.67 10.16
N ILE A 146 14.24 -16.44 9.84
CA ILE A 146 14.06 -15.96 8.46
C ILE A 146 15.23 -15.03 8.11
N THR A 147 15.89 -15.26 7.00
CA THR A 147 16.91 -14.37 6.45
C THR A 147 16.46 -13.83 5.10
N LEU A 148 16.48 -12.51 4.96
CA LEU A 148 16.31 -11.76 3.72
C LEU A 148 17.68 -11.25 3.30
N ASP A 149 18.28 -11.84 2.28
CA ASP A 149 19.57 -11.40 1.71
C ASP A 149 19.34 -10.79 0.34
N LYS A 150 19.56 -9.47 0.22
CA LYS A 150 19.24 -8.70 -0.99
C LYS A 150 17.80 -8.91 -1.46
N PHE A 151 16.88 -9.03 -0.49
CA PHE A 151 15.46 -9.01 -0.74
C PHE A 151 15.00 -7.56 -0.78
N SER A 152 14.31 -7.14 -1.84
CA SER A 152 13.88 -5.76 -2.01
C SER A 152 12.40 -5.69 -2.38
N VAL A 153 11.72 -4.67 -1.87
CA VAL A 153 10.45 -4.20 -2.36
C VAL A 153 10.71 -2.82 -2.93
N CYS A 154 10.81 -2.71 -4.26
CA CYS A 154 11.33 -1.53 -4.93
C CYS A 154 10.71 -1.33 -6.31
N LEU A 155 10.78 -0.12 -6.82
CA LEU A 155 10.42 0.21 -8.20
C LEU A 155 11.33 -0.55 -9.18
N ARG A 156 10.90 -0.66 -10.44
CA ARG A 156 11.69 -1.33 -11.51
C ARG A 156 12.96 -0.56 -11.91
N GLY A 157 13.12 0.65 -11.42
CA GLY A 157 14.22 1.55 -11.70
C GLY A 157 13.75 3.01 -11.71
N GLU A 158 14.65 3.93 -12.04
CA GLU A 158 14.37 5.37 -12.05
C GLU A 158 13.25 5.75 -13.04
N ASP A 159 13.18 5.06 -14.18
CA ASP A 159 12.20 5.29 -15.24
C ASP A 159 10.83 4.62 -14.97
N ASP A 160 10.65 3.91 -13.87
CA ASP A 160 9.34 3.34 -13.53
C ASP A 160 8.31 4.48 -13.37
N PRO A 161 7.22 4.48 -14.16
CA PRO A 161 6.20 5.53 -14.06
C PRO A 161 5.38 5.45 -12.77
N ARG A 162 5.50 4.36 -12.01
CA ARG A 162 4.82 4.15 -10.74
C ARG A 162 5.56 4.85 -9.60
N TYR A 163 4.80 5.26 -8.59
CA TYR A 163 5.28 5.82 -7.34
C TYR A 163 5.06 4.86 -6.16
N PHE A 164 4.53 3.68 -6.44
CA PHE A 164 4.16 2.68 -5.45
C PHE A 164 4.75 1.31 -5.79
N THR A 165 4.87 0.47 -4.77
CA THR A 165 5.23 -0.95 -4.87
C THR A 165 4.12 -1.83 -4.30
N THR A 166 3.96 -1.95 -3.00
CA THR A 166 2.93 -2.80 -2.36
C THR A 166 1.80 -1.98 -1.78
N GLN A 167 0.58 -2.52 -1.76
CA GLN A 167 -0.57 -1.85 -1.12
C GLN A 167 -0.51 -1.83 0.40
N ALA A 168 0.35 -2.66 0.98
CA ALA A 168 0.61 -2.77 2.41
C ALA A 168 2.11 -2.76 2.67
N ASP A 169 2.54 -3.41 3.76
CA ASP A 169 3.94 -3.45 4.17
C ASP A 169 4.84 -4.06 3.09
N ALA A 170 6.07 -3.63 3.02
CA ALA A 170 7.06 -4.33 2.21
C ALA A 170 7.31 -5.73 2.78
N THR A 171 7.50 -5.83 4.11
CA THR A 171 7.65 -7.12 4.80
C THR A 171 6.89 -7.13 6.12
N HIS A 172 6.18 -8.21 6.40
CA HIS A 172 5.33 -8.36 7.57
C HIS A 172 5.54 -9.72 8.22
N PHE A 173 5.92 -9.71 9.50
CA PHE A 173 6.20 -10.89 10.30
C PHE A 173 5.24 -10.96 11.49
N SER A 174 4.28 -11.88 11.44
CA SER A 174 3.26 -12.06 12.48
C SER A 174 3.46 -13.37 13.23
N GLY A 175 3.67 -13.29 14.56
CA GLY A 175 3.86 -14.46 15.39
C GLY A 175 5.14 -15.27 15.08
N CYS A 176 6.08 -14.68 14.36
CA CYS A 176 7.38 -15.29 14.07
C CYS A 176 8.30 -15.29 15.29
N LYS A 177 9.28 -16.19 15.30
CA LYS A 177 10.25 -16.32 16.41
C LYS A 177 11.67 -16.52 15.89
N GLY A 178 12.63 -16.51 16.81
CA GLY A 178 14.05 -16.65 16.48
C GLY A 178 14.62 -15.42 15.79
N LEU A 179 15.55 -15.61 14.87
CA LEU A 179 16.22 -14.55 14.14
C LEU A 179 15.40 -14.12 12.91
N ILE A 180 15.07 -12.83 12.83
CA ILE A 180 14.60 -12.18 11.61
C ILE A 180 15.71 -11.24 11.16
N ARG A 181 16.31 -11.49 10.01
CA ARG A 181 17.46 -10.76 9.49
C ARG A 181 17.19 -10.25 8.09
N SER A 182 17.40 -8.95 7.85
CA SER A 182 17.36 -8.34 6.52
C SER A 182 18.70 -7.67 6.23
N VAL A 183 19.32 -7.99 5.11
CA VAL A 183 20.65 -7.49 4.70
C VAL A 183 20.66 -7.13 3.23
N GLY A 184 21.15 -5.92 2.90
CA GLY A 184 21.36 -5.47 1.53
C GLY A 184 20.11 -5.31 0.70
N GLY A 185 18.94 -5.21 1.33
CA GLY A 185 17.66 -4.96 0.66
C GLY A 185 17.34 -3.47 0.54
N LEU A 186 16.40 -3.15 -0.35
CA LEU A 186 15.82 -1.82 -0.54
C LEU A 186 14.30 -1.92 -0.34
N TYR A 187 13.74 -1.00 0.46
CA TYR A 187 12.30 -0.90 0.72
C TYR A 187 11.83 0.50 0.39
N GLU A 188 11.08 0.64 -0.69
CA GLU A 188 10.57 1.93 -1.16
C GLU A 188 9.18 1.83 -1.80
N GLY A 189 8.44 2.91 -1.80
CA GLY A 189 7.15 3.01 -2.47
C GLY A 189 6.02 2.14 -1.89
N MET A 190 6.26 1.40 -0.79
CA MET A 190 5.19 0.68 -0.09
C MET A 190 4.21 1.65 0.56
N MET A 191 2.95 1.23 0.69
CA MET A 191 1.89 2.08 1.24
C MET A 191 1.63 1.85 2.74
N ASP A 192 2.55 1.16 3.41
CA ASP A 192 2.55 0.93 4.85
C ASP A 192 4.01 0.75 5.32
N ASP A 193 4.29 -0.11 6.31
CA ASP A 193 5.60 -0.27 6.91
C ASP A 193 6.64 -0.91 5.97
N ALA A 194 7.90 -0.50 6.09
CA ALA A 194 9.01 -1.17 5.41
C ALA A 194 9.25 -2.57 6.01
N ILE A 195 9.26 -2.64 7.35
CA ILE A 195 9.41 -3.89 8.11
C ILE A 195 8.48 -3.83 9.31
N ASN A 196 7.48 -4.69 9.34
CA ASN A 196 6.57 -4.85 10.47
C ASN A 196 6.81 -6.18 11.15
N VAL A 197 7.07 -6.17 12.45
CA VAL A 197 7.28 -7.38 13.25
C VAL A 197 6.44 -7.30 14.51
N HIS A 198 5.50 -8.21 14.67
CA HIS A 198 4.65 -8.24 15.86
C HIS A 198 4.28 -9.66 16.28
N GLY A 199 3.93 -9.79 17.55
CA GLY A 199 3.38 -11.02 18.11
C GLY A 199 1.86 -11.12 17.93
N THR A 200 1.31 -12.18 18.50
CA THR A 200 -0.14 -12.36 18.62
C THR A 200 -0.69 -11.55 19.77
N TYR A 201 -1.74 -10.79 19.54
CA TYR A 201 -2.42 -10.01 20.58
C TYR A 201 -3.68 -10.72 21.04
N LEU A 202 -3.79 -10.85 22.37
CA LEU A 202 -4.98 -11.38 23.05
C LEU A 202 -5.65 -10.29 23.88
N LYS A 203 -6.96 -10.16 23.73
CA LYS A 203 -7.78 -9.37 24.64
C LYS A 203 -8.19 -10.24 25.83
N VAL A 204 -7.85 -9.83 27.03
CA VAL A 204 -8.28 -10.54 28.24
C VAL A 204 -9.78 -10.37 28.39
N GLN A 205 -10.51 -11.46 28.35
CA GLN A 205 -11.97 -11.51 28.53
C GLN A 205 -12.35 -11.77 29.98
N LYS A 206 -11.59 -12.60 30.68
CA LYS A 206 -11.87 -12.98 32.07
C LYS A 206 -10.60 -13.42 32.79
N ARG A 207 -10.48 -13.06 34.04
CA ARG A 207 -9.52 -13.66 35.00
C ARG A 207 -10.26 -14.76 35.79
N ILE A 208 -9.74 -15.97 35.77
CA ILE A 208 -10.29 -17.11 36.50
C ILE A 208 -9.68 -17.15 37.89
N ASP A 209 -8.34 -17.06 37.98
CA ASP A 209 -7.58 -17.05 39.20
C ASP A 209 -6.27 -16.26 39.02
N ASP A 210 -5.33 -16.38 40.00
CA ASP A 210 -4.07 -15.63 39.94
C ASP A 210 -3.08 -16.07 38.89
N LYS A 211 -3.32 -17.20 38.22
CA LYS A 211 -2.45 -17.78 37.18
C LYS A 211 -3.15 -18.02 35.85
N THR A 212 -4.49 -17.87 35.82
CA THR A 212 -5.29 -18.27 34.68
C THR A 212 -6.10 -17.09 34.12
N LEU A 213 -5.91 -16.79 32.84
CA LEU A 213 -6.67 -15.79 32.08
C LEU A 213 -7.35 -16.46 30.89
N VAL A 214 -8.54 -15.99 30.55
CA VAL A 214 -9.20 -16.30 29.29
C VAL A 214 -8.95 -15.15 28.34
N GLY A 215 -8.35 -15.44 27.17
CA GLY A 215 -8.08 -14.47 26.13
C GLY A 215 -8.82 -14.78 24.84
N GLU A 216 -9.09 -13.74 24.06
CA GLU A 216 -9.66 -13.79 22.71
C GLU A 216 -8.68 -13.20 21.72
N TYR A 217 -8.46 -13.84 20.58
CA TYR A 217 -7.63 -13.30 19.51
C TYR A 217 -8.23 -12.01 18.96
N MET A 218 -7.37 -11.00 18.72
CA MET A 218 -7.79 -9.66 18.34
C MET A 218 -8.00 -9.51 16.82
N HIS A 219 -7.42 -10.39 16.01
CA HIS A 219 -7.57 -10.37 14.54
C HIS A 219 -7.31 -11.75 13.92
N GLY A 220 -7.77 -11.93 12.68
CA GLY A 220 -7.79 -13.21 11.98
C GLY A 220 -6.43 -13.75 11.52
N GLN A 221 -5.33 -13.06 11.77
CA GLN A 221 -3.96 -13.53 11.49
C GLN A 221 -3.28 -14.18 12.71
N SER A 222 -4.03 -14.54 13.70
CA SER A 222 -3.55 -14.95 15.03
C SER A 222 -3.81 -16.42 15.34
N TYR A 223 -3.73 -17.31 14.41
CA TYR A 223 -3.91 -18.74 14.65
C TYR A 223 -2.60 -19.47 14.72
#